data_df14c645af4fad1ef0622558fbbf36d6
#
_entry.id   df14c645af4fad1ef0622558fbbf36d6
#
_cell.length_a   1.000
_cell.length_b   1.000
_cell.length_c   1.000
_cell.angle_alpha   90.00
_cell.angle_beta   90.00
_cell.angle_gamma   90.00
#
_symmetry.space_group_name_H-M   'P 1'
#
loop_
_entity.id
_entity.type
_entity.pdbx_description
1 polymer ?
#
loop_
_entity_poly.entity_id
_entity_poly.type
_entity_poly.pdbx_seq_one_letter_code
_entity_poly.pdbx_strand_id
1 'polypeptide(L)'
;EGNSWIAFRSEGTTVLNLNDCGVRNVPEAASIRRRVGTVDLLLTQFSYATWVGNPDQGELRESEALDKLEMVAFQCEALAAERVLPFASHLYFCHPENFFLNDGVNTPSAAVRFLRDATSAEPVVLYNDESYEVGASHGTDEACRRFDEDVERALAAGPLSLEDPSVGADYLSRAVEDFLDRLRDDAPWYLRWMLGSTVIRLWDWDRT
;
A
#
# COMPACT_ATOMS: atom_id res chain seq x y z
N GLU A 1 -11.94 12.38 -5.13
CA GLU A 1 -10.55 11.87 -5.10
C GLU A 1 -10.48 10.72 -6.08
N GLY A 2 -9.68 10.87 -7.13
CA GLY A 2 -9.80 9.97 -8.27
C GLY A 2 -8.69 8.94 -8.29
N ASN A 3 -8.78 7.89 -7.47
CA ASN A 3 -8.01 6.69 -7.72
C ASN A 3 -8.57 5.99 -8.96
N SER A 4 -7.70 5.49 -9.82
CA SER A 4 -8.08 4.82 -11.07
C SER A 4 -7.76 3.33 -10.98
N TRP A 5 -8.61 2.54 -11.60
CA TRP A 5 -8.39 1.13 -11.80
C TRP A 5 -8.16 0.83 -13.29
N ILE A 6 -7.57 -0.32 -13.59
CA ILE A 6 -7.35 -0.77 -14.96
C ILE A 6 -7.79 -2.22 -15.12
N ALA A 7 -8.42 -2.54 -16.23
CA ALA A 7 -8.77 -3.90 -16.60
C ALA A 7 -8.07 -4.30 -17.90
N PHE A 8 -7.47 -5.48 -17.89
CA PHE A 8 -6.89 -6.12 -19.06
C PHE A 8 -7.78 -7.28 -19.49
N ARG A 9 -8.02 -7.41 -20.80
CA ARG A 9 -8.79 -8.51 -21.36
C ARG A 9 -8.05 -9.15 -22.52
N SER A 10 -7.92 -10.45 -22.46
CA SER A 10 -7.32 -11.25 -23.53
C SER A 10 -7.93 -12.64 -23.50
N GLU A 11 -8.35 -13.15 -24.65
CA GLU A 11 -8.83 -14.54 -24.86
C GLU A 11 -9.91 -15.00 -23.86
N GLY A 12 -10.79 -14.08 -23.48
CA GLY A 12 -11.88 -14.36 -22.54
C GLY A 12 -11.51 -14.19 -21.07
N THR A 13 -10.24 -13.98 -20.74
CA THR A 13 -9.73 -13.73 -19.38
C THR A 13 -9.72 -12.25 -19.08
N THR A 14 -10.17 -11.87 -17.89
CA THR A 14 -10.18 -10.50 -17.39
C THR A 14 -9.36 -10.38 -16.11
N VAL A 15 -8.34 -9.55 -16.15
CA VAL A 15 -7.53 -9.16 -14.98
C VAL A 15 -7.90 -7.74 -14.58
N LEU A 16 -8.37 -7.54 -13.37
CA LEU A 16 -8.71 -6.24 -12.82
C LEU A 16 -7.68 -5.82 -11.77
N ASN A 17 -7.02 -4.69 -12.02
CA ASN A 17 -6.08 -4.09 -11.07
C ASN A 17 -6.72 -2.87 -10.42
N LEU A 18 -6.98 -2.96 -9.13
CA LEU A 18 -7.47 -1.87 -8.29
C LEU A 18 -6.32 -1.05 -7.67
N ASN A 19 -5.16 -1.68 -7.41
CA ASN A 19 -4.05 -1.07 -6.69
C ASN A 19 -4.53 -0.31 -5.44
N ASP A 20 -4.39 1.03 -5.42
CA ASP A 20 -4.79 1.89 -4.30
C ASP A 20 -6.27 2.30 -4.35
N CYS A 21 -7.02 1.80 -5.33
CA CYS A 21 -8.44 2.09 -5.45
C CYS A 21 -9.22 1.36 -4.35
N GLY A 22 -9.45 2.06 -3.25
CA GLY A 22 -10.10 1.53 -2.05
C GLY A 22 -11.60 1.38 -2.24
N VAL A 23 -12.03 0.45 -3.07
CA VAL A 23 -13.45 0.14 -3.29
C VAL A 23 -14.03 -0.48 -2.02
N ARG A 24 -14.93 0.26 -1.34
CA ARG A 24 -15.49 -0.12 -0.02
C ARG A 24 -17.01 -0.11 0.03
N ASN A 25 -17.67 0.13 -1.10
CA ASN A 25 -19.12 0.21 -1.12
C ASN A 25 -19.72 -0.48 -2.36
N VAL A 26 -20.93 -0.97 -2.20
CA VAL A 26 -21.66 -1.71 -3.23
C VAL A 26 -21.90 -0.90 -4.51
N PRO A 27 -22.31 0.39 -4.47
CA PRO A 27 -22.53 1.19 -5.68
C PRO A 27 -21.27 1.31 -6.55
N GLU A 28 -20.10 1.53 -5.94
CA GLU A 28 -18.82 1.64 -6.64
C GLU A 28 -18.42 0.32 -7.27
N ALA A 29 -18.42 -0.77 -6.49
CA ALA A 29 -18.14 -2.11 -6.98
C ALA A 29 -19.08 -2.51 -8.13
N ALA A 30 -20.39 -2.23 -8.01
CA ALA A 30 -21.36 -2.47 -9.05
C ALA A 30 -21.10 -1.63 -10.32
N SER A 31 -20.61 -0.40 -10.18
CA SER A 31 -20.21 0.43 -11.31
C SER A 31 -19.02 -0.16 -12.07
N ILE A 32 -18.02 -0.64 -11.35
CA ILE A 32 -16.86 -1.33 -11.93
C ILE A 32 -17.32 -2.62 -12.62
N ARG A 33 -18.07 -3.46 -11.92
CA ARG A 33 -18.54 -4.75 -12.43
C ARG A 33 -19.39 -4.60 -13.73
N ARG A 34 -20.24 -3.59 -13.83
CA ARG A 34 -20.99 -3.31 -15.08
C ARG A 34 -20.07 -3.02 -16.27
N ARG A 35 -18.91 -2.43 -16.04
CA ARG A 35 -17.94 -2.09 -17.10
C ARG A 35 -17.00 -3.24 -17.43
N VAL A 36 -16.61 -4.00 -16.41
CA VAL A 36 -15.59 -5.05 -16.50
C VAL A 36 -16.20 -6.44 -16.78
N GLY A 37 -17.39 -6.73 -16.25
CA GLY A 37 -18.01 -8.06 -16.34
C GLY A 37 -17.43 -9.03 -15.30
N THR A 38 -17.10 -10.25 -15.73
CA THR A 38 -16.42 -11.26 -14.89
C THR A 38 -14.99 -10.84 -14.59
N VAL A 39 -14.49 -11.17 -13.41
CA VAL A 39 -13.11 -10.90 -12.97
C VAL A 39 -12.45 -12.25 -12.65
N ASP A 40 -11.57 -12.70 -13.53
CA ASP A 40 -10.85 -13.97 -13.34
C ASP A 40 -9.70 -13.82 -12.36
N LEU A 41 -9.06 -12.62 -12.32
CA LEU A 41 -8.02 -12.28 -11.38
C LEU A 41 -8.14 -10.82 -10.92
N LEU A 42 -8.27 -10.63 -9.62
CA LEU A 42 -8.27 -9.32 -8.97
C LEU A 42 -6.89 -9.03 -8.35
N LEU A 43 -6.28 -7.90 -8.69
CA LEU A 43 -5.07 -7.40 -8.05
C LEU A 43 -5.43 -6.23 -7.13
N THR A 44 -5.07 -6.29 -5.86
CA THR A 44 -5.41 -5.26 -4.88
C THR A 44 -4.42 -5.20 -3.72
N GLN A 45 -4.33 -4.04 -3.10
CA GLN A 45 -3.49 -3.77 -1.94
C GLN A 45 -4.06 -4.47 -0.69
N PHE A 46 -3.21 -5.15 0.09
CA PHE A 46 -3.62 -5.97 1.24
C PHE A 46 -3.08 -5.51 2.59
N SER A 47 -2.23 -4.50 2.62
CA SER A 47 -1.67 -3.95 3.85
C SER A 47 -1.56 -2.43 3.76
N TYR A 48 -1.35 -1.77 4.88
CA TYR A 48 -1.01 -0.35 4.86
C TYR A 48 0.45 -0.15 4.42
N ALA A 49 0.70 0.98 3.75
CA ALA A 49 2.02 1.40 3.28
C ALA A 49 2.29 2.87 3.67
N THR A 50 1.66 3.32 4.73
CA THR A 50 1.71 4.69 5.23
C THR A 50 2.01 4.72 6.71
N TRP A 51 2.27 5.90 7.25
CA TRP A 51 2.42 6.10 8.69
C TRP A 51 1.10 5.84 9.41
N VAL A 52 1.11 4.94 10.39
CA VAL A 52 -0.07 4.57 11.20
C VAL A 52 0.27 4.70 12.69
N GLY A 53 -0.24 5.74 13.31
CA GLY A 53 -0.09 5.99 14.74
C GLY A 53 1.34 6.24 15.20
N ASN A 54 1.52 6.24 16.50
CA ASN A 54 2.80 6.37 17.20
C ASN A 54 3.34 4.99 17.66
N PRO A 55 4.58 4.88 18.14
CA PRO A 55 5.14 3.62 18.61
C PRO A 55 4.30 2.88 19.66
N ASP A 56 3.64 3.60 20.55
CA ASP A 56 2.76 3.08 21.61
C ASP A 56 1.34 2.70 21.15
N GLN A 57 1.01 2.89 19.86
CA GLN A 57 -0.33 2.67 19.30
C GLN A 57 -0.40 1.40 18.41
N GLY A 58 0.11 0.26 18.93
CA GLY A 58 0.08 -1.03 18.21
C GLY A 58 -1.33 -1.47 17.83
N GLU A 59 -2.31 -1.34 18.71
CA GLU A 59 -3.71 -1.69 18.45
C GLU A 59 -4.31 -0.93 17.25
N LEU A 60 -3.89 0.33 17.04
CA LEU A 60 -4.31 1.09 15.87
C LEU A 60 -3.76 0.47 14.58
N ARG A 61 -2.50 0.04 14.58
CA ARG A 61 -1.87 -0.61 13.42
C ARG A 61 -2.50 -1.95 13.11
N GLU A 62 -2.80 -2.74 14.12
CA GLU A 62 -3.53 -4.02 13.96
C GLU A 62 -4.92 -3.79 13.37
N SER A 63 -5.64 -2.77 13.84
CA SER A 63 -6.96 -2.39 13.31
C SER A 63 -6.89 -1.95 11.84
N GLU A 64 -5.92 -1.13 11.47
CA GLU A 64 -5.72 -0.69 10.08
C GLU A 64 -5.31 -1.83 9.16
N ALA A 65 -4.50 -2.76 9.65
CA ALA A 65 -4.11 -3.95 8.90
C ALA A 65 -5.31 -4.86 8.65
N LEU A 66 -6.15 -5.09 9.67
CA LEU A 66 -7.39 -5.88 9.54
C LEU A 66 -8.36 -5.20 8.57
N ASP A 67 -8.57 -3.89 8.67
CA ASP A 67 -9.44 -3.12 7.77
C ASP A 67 -9.04 -3.26 6.30
N LYS A 68 -7.73 -3.38 6.01
CA LYS A 68 -7.24 -3.67 4.66
C LYS A 68 -7.63 -5.07 4.18
N LEU A 69 -7.53 -6.09 5.02
CA LEU A 69 -7.95 -7.45 4.67
C LEU A 69 -9.46 -7.56 4.47
N GLU A 70 -10.25 -6.91 5.32
CA GLU A 70 -11.71 -6.84 5.18
C GLU A 70 -12.12 -6.12 3.89
N MET A 71 -11.40 -5.06 3.52
CA MET A 71 -11.60 -4.38 2.23
C MET A 71 -11.33 -5.33 1.05
N VAL A 72 -10.25 -6.11 1.08
CA VAL A 72 -9.95 -7.07 0.03
C VAL A 72 -11.04 -8.13 -0.06
N ALA A 73 -11.50 -8.68 1.07
CA ALA A 73 -12.58 -9.64 1.10
C ALA A 73 -13.88 -9.07 0.51
N PHE A 74 -14.24 -7.84 0.89
CA PHE A 74 -15.38 -7.14 0.29
C PHE A 74 -15.23 -6.98 -1.23
N GLN A 75 -14.04 -6.61 -1.70
CA GLN A 75 -13.77 -6.45 -3.14
C GLN A 75 -13.93 -7.78 -3.88
N CYS A 76 -13.41 -8.89 -3.33
CA CYS A 76 -13.56 -10.21 -3.93
C CYS A 76 -15.03 -10.58 -4.13
N GLU A 77 -15.84 -10.45 -3.08
CA GLU A 77 -17.27 -10.80 -3.12
C GLU A 77 -18.09 -9.84 -4.03
N ALA A 78 -17.90 -8.51 -3.85
CA ALA A 78 -18.67 -7.50 -4.58
C ALA A 78 -18.36 -7.49 -6.08
N LEU A 79 -17.13 -7.83 -6.47
CA LEU A 79 -16.71 -7.95 -7.87
C LEU A 79 -16.88 -9.37 -8.42
N ALA A 80 -17.23 -10.35 -7.57
CA ALA A 80 -17.29 -11.77 -7.89
C ALA A 80 -15.99 -12.25 -8.57
N ALA A 81 -14.86 -11.93 -7.95
CA ALA A 81 -13.56 -12.35 -8.44
C ALA A 81 -13.35 -13.86 -8.19
N GLU A 82 -12.89 -14.59 -9.21
CA GLU A 82 -12.56 -16.01 -9.04
C GLU A 82 -11.26 -16.20 -8.26
N ARG A 83 -10.30 -15.30 -8.50
CA ARG A 83 -8.99 -15.31 -7.85
C ARG A 83 -8.61 -13.92 -7.40
N VAL A 84 -7.80 -13.84 -6.35
CA VAL A 84 -7.24 -12.59 -5.86
C VAL A 84 -5.73 -12.71 -5.69
N LEU A 85 -5.01 -11.73 -6.23
CA LEU A 85 -3.58 -11.58 -6.03
C LEU A 85 -3.35 -10.36 -5.13
N PRO A 86 -3.13 -10.57 -3.82
CA PRO A 86 -2.71 -9.51 -2.91
C PRO A 86 -1.34 -8.99 -3.35
N PHE A 87 -1.26 -7.70 -3.72
CA PHE A 87 -0.01 -7.12 -4.22
C PHE A 87 0.15 -5.66 -3.78
N ALA A 88 1.24 -5.00 -4.22
CA ALA A 88 1.55 -3.60 -3.94
C ALA A 88 1.69 -3.24 -2.44
N SER A 89 1.74 -4.23 -1.55
CA SER A 89 1.98 -4.06 -0.12
C SER A 89 3.05 -5.01 0.42
N HIS A 90 3.89 -5.56 -0.46
CA HIS A 90 5.08 -6.33 -0.07
C HIS A 90 6.19 -5.35 0.32
N LEU A 91 6.12 -4.84 1.53
CA LEU A 91 7.06 -3.85 2.03
C LEU A 91 7.41 -4.12 3.49
N TYR A 92 8.53 -3.59 3.92
CA TYR A 92 8.81 -3.39 5.33
C TYR A 92 9.42 -2.00 5.53
N PHE A 93 9.19 -1.43 6.70
CA PHE A 93 9.72 -0.13 7.08
C PHE A 93 11.13 -0.30 7.60
N CYS A 94 12.12 0.22 6.91
CA CYS A 94 13.53 -0.01 7.21
C CYS A 94 14.23 1.15 7.92
N HIS A 95 13.59 2.32 8.01
CA HIS A 95 14.17 3.49 8.64
C HIS A 95 14.00 3.43 10.17
N PRO A 96 14.99 3.84 10.99
CA PRO A 96 14.87 3.82 12.45
C PRO A 96 13.59 4.47 12.98
N GLU A 97 13.18 5.59 12.37
CA GLU A 97 12.00 6.37 12.78
C GLU A 97 10.67 5.65 12.52
N ASN A 98 10.60 4.78 11.53
CA ASN A 98 9.38 4.10 11.13
C ASN A 98 9.42 2.58 11.30
N PHE A 99 10.51 2.05 11.85
CA PHE A 99 10.70 0.60 12.00
C PHE A 99 9.61 -0.07 12.85
N PHE A 100 9.06 0.66 13.84
CA PHE A 100 7.96 0.19 14.67
C PHE A 100 6.67 -0.10 13.90
N LEU A 101 6.51 0.48 12.70
CA LEU A 101 5.33 0.23 11.86
C LEU A 101 5.25 -1.22 11.37
N ASN A 102 6.36 -1.97 11.43
CA ASN A 102 6.37 -3.38 11.01
C ASN A 102 5.58 -4.30 11.94
N ASP A 103 5.24 -3.89 13.17
CA ASP A 103 4.51 -4.72 14.13
C ASP A 103 3.06 -5.03 13.72
N GLY A 104 2.47 -4.24 12.81
CA GLY A 104 1.10 -4.41 12.34
C GLY A 104 0.96 -4.69 10.84
N VAL A 105 2.06 -4.77 10.06
CA VAL A 105 1.99 -5.02 8.61
C VAL A 105 1.45 -6.42 8.33
N ASN A 106 0.46 -6.53 7.44
CA ASN A 106 0.01 -7.83 6.97
C ASN A 106 1.09 -8.50 6.10
N THR A 107 1.44 -9.73 6.45
CA THR A 107 2.26 -10.58 5.57
C THR A 107 1.41 -11.24 4.49
N PRO A 108 2.01 -11.68 3.37
CA PRO A 108 1.30 -12.48 2.37
C PRO A 108 0.63 -13.73 2.97
N SER A 109 1.31 -14.41 3.89
CA SER A 109 0.75 -15.57 4.61
C SER A 109 -0.48 -15.23 5.43
N ALA A 110 -0.46 -14.09 6.14
CA ALA A 110 -1.61 -13.61 6.90
C ALA A 110 -2.79 -13.28 5.98
N ALA A 111 -2.52 -12.60 4.87
CA ALA A 111 -3.53 -12.25 3.88
C ALA A 111 -4.16 -13.50 3.24
N VAL A 112 -3.35 -14.47 2.79
CA VAL A 112 -3.84 -15.72 2.21
C VAL A 112 -4.72 -16.49 3.19
N ARG A 113 -4.31 -16.62 4.44
CA ARG A 113 -5.10 -17.30 5.48
C ARG A 113 -6.45 -16.62 5.68
N PHE A 114 -6.43 -15.30 5.86
CA PHE A 114 -7.66 -14.51 6.03
C PHE A 114 -8.61 -14.66 4.83
N LEU A 115 -8.09 -14.55 3.62
CA LEU A 115 -8.90 -14.58 2.40
C LEU A 115 -9.49 -15.97 2.14
N ARG A 116 -8.77 -17.05 2.44
CA ARG A 116 -9.30 -18.43 2.35
C ARG A 116 -10.48 -18.66 3.29
N ASP A 117 -10.48 -18.01 4.45
CA ASP A 117 -11.56 -18.13 5.44
C ASP A 117 -12.74 -17.18 5.13
N ALA A 118 -12.46 -16.00 4.58
CA ALA A 118 -13.43 -14.92 4.44
C ALA A 118 -14.09 -14.84 3.05
N THR A 119 -13.54 -15.48 2.01
CA THR A 119 -14.02 -15.33 0.62
C THR A 119 -14.05 -16.65 -0.13
N SER A 120 -14.80 -16.67 -1.26
CA SER A 120 -14.76 -17.76 -2.22
C SER A 120 -13.64 -17.63 -3.25
N ALA A 121 -12.97 -16.47 -3.32
CA ALA A 121 -11.89 -16.22 -4.26
C ALA A 121 -10.62 -16.97 -3.86
N GLU A 122 -9.97 -17.65 -4.81
CA GLU A 122 -8.69 -18.35 -4.59
C GLU A 122 -7.55 -17.32 -4.47
N PRO A 123 -6.86 -17.22 -3.32
CA PRO A 123 -5.72 -16.33 -3.19
C PRO A 123 -4.50 -16.91 -3.91
N VAL A 124 -3.82 -16.08 -4.70
CA VAL A 124 -2.58 -16.37 -5.42
C VAL A 124 -1.51 -15.40 -4.96
N VAL A 125 -0.35 -15.89 -4.58
CA VAL A 125 0.81 -15.05 -4.24
C VAL A 125 1.97 -15.44 -5.14
N LEU A 126 2.58 -14.44 -5.77
CA LEU A 126 3.78 -14.62 -6.60
C LEU A 126 4.98 -14.09 -5.83
N TYR A 127 5.99 -14.92 -5.71
CA TYR A 127 7.28 -14.47 -5.21
C TYR A 127 8.06 -13.76 -6.32
N ASN A 128 9.14 -13.07 -5.99
CA ASN A 128 9.95 -12.30 -6.94
C ASN A 128 10.33 -13.14 -8.16
N ASP A 129 10.20 -12.55 -9.35
CA ASP A 129 10.48 -13.16 -10.66
C ASP A 129 9.57 -14.33 -11.06
N GLU A 130 8.54 -14.64 -10.29
CA GLU A 130 7.55 -15.63 -10.70
C GLU A 130 6.53 -15.05 -11.69
N SER A 131 6.01 -15.90 -12.54
CA SER A 131 4.94 -15.59 -13.48
C SER A 131 3.75 -16.52 -13.24
N TYR A 132 2.55 -16.04 -13.52
CA TYR A 132 1.32 -16.77 -13.32
C TYR A 132 0.45 -16.74 -14.57
N GLU A 133 0.06 -17.91 -15.03
CA GLU A 133 -0.99 -18.07 -16.03
C GLU A 133 -2.34 -18.15 -15.31
N VAL A 134 -3.24 -17.20 -15.59
CA VAL A 134 -4.52 -17.09 -14.88
C VAL A 134 -5.33 -18.36 -15.06
N GLY A 135 -5.69 -18.98 -13.94
CA GLY A 135 -6.42 -20.25 -13.92
C GLY A 135 -5.54 -21.50 -13.77
N ALA A 136 -4.23 -21.37 -13.91
CA ALA A 136 -3.32 -22.47 -13.63
C ALA A 136 -3.13 -22.69 -12.11
N SER A 137 -2.66 -23.87 -11.75
CA SER A 137 -2.23 -24.15 -10.37
C SER A 137 -0.93 -23.38 -10.06
N HIS A 138 -0.84 -22.80 -8.87
CA HIS A 138 0.32 -22.06 -8.41
C HIS A 138 0.73 -22.44 -6.99
N GLY A 139 2.03 -22.36 -6.70
CA GLY A 139 2.61 -22.67 -5.40
C GLY A 139 2.48 -21.54 -4.37
N THR A 140 1.27 -21.01 -4.16
CA THR A 140 0.99 -19.87 -3.27
C THR A 140 1.59 -20.06 -1.86
N ASP A 141 1.46 -21.24 -1.26
CA ASP A 141 1.98 -21.48 0.09
C ASP A 141 3.52 -21.44 0.13
N GLU A 142 4.20 -21.90 -0.92
CA GLU A 142 5.66 -21.82 -1.04
C GLU A 142 6.10 -20.35 -1.25
N ALA A 143 5.40 -19.59 -2.09
CA ALA A 143 5.65 -18.16 -2.26
C ALA A 143 5.50 -17.39 -0.94
N CYS A 144 4.44 -17.67 -0.18
CA CYS A 144 4.22 -17.10 1.16
C CYS A 144 5.36 -17.43 2.12
N ARG A 145 5.79 -18.70 2.19
CA ARG A 145 6.90 -19.13 3.05
C ARG A 145 8.19 -18.37 2.74
N ARG A 146 8.49 -18.16 1.47
CA ARG A 146 9.69 -17.41 1.04
C ARG A 146 9.61 -15.94 1.44
N PHE A 147 8.44 -15.31 1.33
CA PHE A 147 8.23 -13.94 1.83
C PHE A 147 8.38 -13.85 3.34
N ASP A 148 7.82 -14.79 4.10
CA ASP A 148 7.93 -14.82 5.56
C ASP A 148 9.41 -14.91 5.98
N GLU A 149 10.21 -15.76 5.32
CA GLU A 149 11.66 -15.88 5.57
C GLU A 149 12.42 -14.59 5.25
N ASP A 150 12.03 -13.87 4.18
CA ASP A 150 12.66 -12.59 3.82
C ASP A 150 12.31 -11.51 4.83
N VAL A 151 11.04 -11.43 5.28
CA VAL A 151 10.58 -10.49 6.30
C VAL A 151 11.26 -10.77 7.64
N GLU A 152 11.31 -12.03 8.08
CA GLU A 152 12.01 -12.42 9.32
C GLU A 152 13.48 -12.00 9.27
N ARG A 153 14.15 -12.24 8.16
CA ARG A 153 15.56 -11.86 7.95
C ARG A 153 15.75 -10.35 7.99
N ALA A 154 14.84 -9.60 7.34
CA ALA A 154 14.89 -8.14 7.32
C ALA A 154 14.65 -7.56 8.72
N LEU A 155 13.66 -8.07 9.45
CA LEU A 155 13.37 -7.64 10.81
C LEU A 155 14.50 -7.98 11.79
N ALA A 156 15.12 -9.16 11.64
CA ALA A 156 16.26 -9.57 12.46
C ALA A 156 17.52 -8.71 12.20
N ALA A 157 17.68 -8.19 11.00
CA ALA A 157 18.75 -7.25 10.68
C ALA A 157 18.57 -5.88 11.32
N GLY A 158 17.34 -5.55 11.74
CA GLY A 158 17.00 -4.26 12.33
C GLY A 158 16.92 -3.12 11.29
N PRO A 159 16.69 -1.90 11.76
CA PRO A 159 16.61 -0.74 10.87
C PRO A 159 17.96 -0.46 10.21
N LEU A 160 17.91 0.11 9.00
CA LEU A 160 19.11 0.53 8.29
C LEU A 160 19.84 1.61 9.07
N SER A 161 21.15 1.43 9.29
CA SER A 161 22.01 2.50 9.74
C SER A 161 22.23 3.48 8.58
N LEU A 162 21.45 4.54 8.55
CA LEU A 162 21.70 5.62 7.62
C LEU A 162 22.75 6.54 8.27
N GLU A 163 23.84 6.82 7.57
CA GLU A 163 24.64 7.99 7.91
C GLU A 163 23.72 9.19 7.73
N ASP A 164 23.26 9.75 8.85
CA ASP A 164 22.47 10.97 8.82
C ASP A 164 23.41 12.13 8.44
N PRO A 165 23.39 12.62 7.19
CA PRO A 165 24.08 13.83 6.86
C PRO A 165 23.37 14.94 7.63
N SER A 166 23.92 15.35 8.76
CA SER A 166 23.41 16.49 9.52
C SER A 166 23.28 17.69 8.57
N VAL A 167 22.05 17.98 8.17
CA VAL A 167 21.76 19.12 7.29
C VAL A 167 21.70 20.35 8.15
N GLY A 168 22.66 21.25 7.97
CA GLY A 168 22.71 22.50 8.76
C GLY A 168 21.43 23.32 8.58
N ALA A 169 20.99 23.98 9.65
CA ALA A 169 19.80 24.84 9.65
C ALA A 169 19.81 25.88 8.51
N ASP A 170 20.98 26.41 8.16
CA ASP A 170 21.17 27.37 7.07
C ASP A 170 20.88 26.75 5.68
N TYR A 171 21.17 25.46 5.50
CA TYR A 171 20.82 24.76 4.26
C TYR A 171 19.31 24.55 4.14
N LEU A 172 18.68 24.12 5.23
CA LEU A 172 17.22 23.94 5.28
C LEU A 172 16.49 25.27 5.04
N SER A 173 16.95 26.35 5.67
CA SER A 173 16.37 27.69 5.46
C SER A 173 16.45 28.12 4.01
N ARG A 174 17.61 27.96 3.36
CA ARG A 174 17.77 28.27 1.94
C ARG A 174 16.92 27.38 1.05
N ALA A 175 16.84 26.07 1.32
CA ALA A 175 16.00 25.16 0.55
C ALA A 175 14.51 25.53 0.64
N VAL A 176 14.05 25.98 1.80
CA VAL A 176 12.68 26.48 1.99
C VAL A 176 12.46 27.80 1.26
N GLU A 177 13.41 28.74 1.30
CA GLU A 177 13.35 30.00 0.56
C GLU A 177 13.29 29.74 -0.95
N ASP A 178 14.17 28.90 -1.50
CA ASP A 178 14.18 28.51 -2.91
C ASP A 178 12.85 27.83 -3.31
N PHE A 179 12.29 26.98 -2.46
CA PHE A 179 10.99 26.35 -2.70
C PHE A 179 9.86 27.37 -2.76
N LEU A 180 9.84 28.31 -1.80
CA LEU A 180 8.82 29.36 -1.77
C LEU A 180 8.94 30.32 -2.97
N ASP A 181 10.14 30.64 -3.39
CA ASP A 181 10.37 31.48 -4.57
C ASP A 181 9.90 30.77 -5.85
N ARG A 182 10.21 29.48 -6.02
CA ARG A 182 9.67 28.69 -7.15
C ARG A 182 8.14 28.63 -7.11
N LEU A 183 7.53 28.46 -5.95
CA LEU A 183 6.08 28.49 -5.82
C LEU A 183 5.50 29.84 -6.21
N ARG A 184 6.18 30.96 -5.92
CA ARG A 184 5.75 32.30 -6.34
C ARG A 184 5.86 32.52 -7.83
N ASP A 185 6.92 32.00 -8.44
CA ASP A 185 7.24 32.26 -9.85
C ASP A 185 6.49 31.32 -10.79
N ASP A 186 6.41 30.02 -10.45
CA ASP A 186 5.88 28.98 -11.32
C ASP A 186 4.42 28.61 -11.02
N ALA A 187 3.91 28.90 -9.82
CA ALA A 187 2.56 28.50 -9.46
C ALA A 187 1.49 29.42 -10.07
N PRO A 188 0.39 28.87 -10.60
CA PRO A 188 -0.77 29.64 -11.02
C PRO A 188 -1.28 30.56 -9.92
N TRP A 189 -1.84 31.72 -10.28
CA TRP A 189 -2.27 32.75 -9.35
C TRP A 189 -3.25 32.26 -8.27
N TYR A 190 -4.11 31.28 -8.55
CA TYR A 190 -5.05 30.69 -7.60
C TYR A 190 -4.36 29.84 -6.55
N LEU A 191 -3.27 29.12 -6.89
CA LEU A 191 -2.46 28.39 -5.91
C LEU A 191 -1.70 29.35 -5.00
N ARG A 192 -1.18 30.46 -5.54
CA ARG A 192 -0.56 31.52 -4.75
C ARG A 192 -1.52 32.13 -3.75
N TRP A 193 -2.79 32.30 -4.14
CA TRP A 193 -3.84 32.79 -3.24
C TRP A 193 -4.17 31.76 -2.14
N MET A 194 -4.27 30.49 -2.47
CA MET A 194 -4.53 29.40 -1.51
C MET A 194 -3.38 29.19 -0.52
N LEU A 195 -2.14 29.37 -0.95
CA LEU A 195 -0.94 29.13 -0.15
C LEU A 195 -0.42 30.40 0.56
N GLY A 196 -1.05 31.54 0.35
CA GLY A 196 -0.56 32.86 0.79
C GLY A 196 -0.36 33.07 2.29
N SER A 197 -0.74 32.08 3.12
CA SER A 197 -0.52 32.09 4.57
C SER A 197 0.05 30.78 5.12
N THR A 198 0.65 29.95 4.25
CA THR A 198 1.25 28.69 4.68
C THR A 198 2.50 28.94 5.49
N VAL A 199 2.52 28.51 6.74
CA VAL A 199 3.69 28.55 7.62
C VAL A 199 4.32 27.15 7.62
N ILE A 200 5.56 27.06 7.13
CA ILE A 200 6.34 25.83 7.25
C ILE A 200 7.12 25.92 8.57
N ARG A 201 6.85 24.97 9.48
CA ARG A 201 7.59 24.85 10.73
C ARG A 201 8.55 23.69 10.60
N LEU A 202 9.84 23.96 10.77
CA LEU A 202 10.87 22.93 10.89
C LEU A 202 11.00 22.57 12.38
N TRP A 203 10.95 21.29 12.69
CA TRP A 203 11.14 20.77 14.03
C TRP A 203 12.50 20.09 14.09
N ASP A 204 13.26 20.42 15.10
CA ASP A 204 14.49 19.72 15.46
C ASP A 204 14.11 18.59 16.44
N TRP A 205 14.38 17.34 16.06
CA TRP A 205 14.06 16.16 16.87
C TRP A 205 14.88 16.06 18.16
N ASP A 206 16.00 16.77 18.23
CA ASP A 206 16.87 16.77 19.42
C ASP A 206 16.37 17.67 20.57
N ARG A 207 15.18 18.24 20.44
CA ARG A 207 14.56 19.09 21.48
C ARG A 207 13.22 18.50 21.96
N THR A 208 13.26 17.28 22.49
CA THR A 208 12.23 16.78 23.40
C THR A 208 12.64 16.94 24.85
#